data_bbf5e66d2c233f3a794f2c0f275dd595
#
_entry.id   bbf5e66d2c233f3a794f2c0f275dd595
#
_cell.length_a   1.000
_cell.length_b   1.000
_cell.length_c   1.000
_cell.angle_alpha   90.00
_cell.angle_beta   90.00
_cell.angle_gamma   90.00
#
_symmetry.space_group_name_H-M   'P 1'
#
loop_
_entity.id
_entity.type
_entity.pdbx_description
1 polymer ?
#
loop_
_entity_poly.entity_id
_entity_poly.type
_entity_poly.pdbx_seq_one_letter_code
_entity_poly.pdbx_strand_id
1 'polypeptide(L)'
;EHIAQKKAIYERYKEGLKDLSIQMNPFDEINSVPNYWLSCLTINPEAMTKQVRSDNDVLYISEKGKTTPSEILDTLTSINAEGRPIWKPMHLQPIFRMNPFVTANGNGRAQTNAYIVEEYSDVATDIFNRGLCLPSDIKMTIEEQEKIIEVIRSCFN
;
A
#
# COMPACT_ATOMS: atom_id res chain seq x y z
N GLU A 1 3.79 -26.19 -3.23
CA GLU A 1 3.31 -26.10 -1.83
C GLU A 1 3.25 -24.64 -1.38
N HIS A 2 4.36 -23.90 -1.34
CA HIS A 2 4.42 -22.50 -0.86
C HIS A 2 3.50 -21.55 -1.63
N ILE A 3 3.38 -21.68 -2.97
CA ILE A 3 2.47 -20.84 -3.76
C ILE A 3 1.02 -21.05 -3.33
N ALA A 4 0.61 -22.28 -3.03
CA ALA A 4 -0.75 -22.56 -2.56
C ALA A 4 -1.02 -21.93 -1.19
N GLN A 5 -0.05 -21.97 -0.28
CA GLN A 5 -0.14 -21.32 1.04
C GLN A 5 -0.24 -19.79 0.90
N LYS A 6 0.61 -19.19 0.06
CA LYS A 6 0.58 -17.75 -0.24
C LYS A 6 -0.75 -17.32 -0.89
N LYS A 7 -1.27 -18.14 -1.82
CA LYS A 7 -2.59 -17.91 -2.42
C LYS A 7 -3.69 -17.93 -1.37
N ALA A 8 -3.68 -18.91 -0.45
CA ALA A 8 -4.68 -18.99 0.62
C ALA A 8 -4.65 -17.75 1.53
N ILE A 9 -3.46 -17.22 1.85
CA ILE A 9 -3.30 -15.97 2.61
C ILE A 9 -3.91 -14.79 1.83
N TYR A 10 -3.59 -14.66 0.54
CA TYR A 10 -4.11 -13.60 -0.31
C TYR A 10 -5.65 -13.65 -0.40
N GLU A 11 -6.21 -14.82 -0.67
CA GLU A 11 -7.66 -14.98 -0.81
C GLU A 11 -8.41 -14.70 0.50
N ARG A 12 -7.83 -15.03 1.65
CA ARG A 12 -8.43 -14.72 2.95
C ARG A 12 -8.43 -13.21 3.22
N TYR A 13 -7.37 -12.48 2.89
CA TYR A 13 -7.38 -11.02 2.93
C TYR A 13 -8.41 -10.44 1.98
N LYS A 14 -8.43 -10.91 0.72
CA LYS A 14 -9.39 -10.45 -0.30
C LYS A 14 -10.83 -10.62 0.17
N GLU A 15 -11.17 -11.76 0.75
CA GLU A 15 -12.51 -12.02 1.29
C GLU A 15 -12.80 -11.21 2.56
N GLY A 16 -11.86 -11.17 3.49
CA GLY A 16 -12.05 -10.50 4.79
C GLY A 16 -12.11 -8.96 4.71
N LEU A 17 -11.62 -8.37 3.62
CA LEU A 17 -11.56 -6.92 3.41
C LEU A 17 -12.43 -6.44 2.23
N LYS A 18 -13.22 -7.30 1.60
CA LYS A 18 -13.94 -7.06 0.35
C LYS A 18 -14.96 -5.90 0.38
N ASP A 19 -15.47 -5.58 1.55
CA ASP A 19 -16.47 -4.53 1.78
C ASP A 19 -15.85 -3.17 2.17
N LEU A 20 -14.53 -3.12 2.30
CA LEU A 20 -13.80 -1.88 2.53
C LEU A 20 -13.49 -1.17 1.21
N SER A 21 -13.30 0.14 1.27
CA SER A 21 -12.91 0.95 0.11
C SER A 21 -11.41 0.80 -0.18
N ILE A 22 -11.03 -0.40 -0.61
CA ILE A 22 -9.66 -0.79 -0.95
C ILE A 22 -9.62 -1.60 -2.25
N GLN A 23 -8.43 -1.74 -2.80
CA GLN A 23 -8.15 -2.67 -3.88
C GLN A 23 -6.94 -3.55 -3.52
N MET A 24 -7.11 -4.86 -3.55
CA MET A 24 -5.99 -5.79 -3.43
C MET A 24 -5.14 -5.76 -4.71
N ASN A 25 -3.85 -6.11 -4.59
CA ASN A 25 -2.94 -6.11 -5.74
C ASN A 25 -3.52 -6.93 -6.91
N PRO A 26 -3.76 -6.29 -8.07
CA PRO A 26 -4.35 -6.94 -9.23
C PRO A 26 -3.32 -7.82 -9.95
N PHE A 27 -3.81 -8.80 -10.70
CA PHE A 27 -3.04 -9.56 -11.69
C PHE A 27 -3.93 -9.92 -12.87
N ASP A 28 -3.32 -10.18 -14.02
CA ASP A 28 -4.02 -10.63 -15.21
C ASP A 28 -4.34 -12.13 -15.08
N GLU A 29 -5.58 -12.46 -14.77
CA GLU A 29 -6.05 -13.85 -14.57
C GLU A 29 -5.97 -14.71 -15.83
N ILE A 30 -5.89 -14.10 -17.02
CA ILE A 30 -5.87 -14.80 -18.31
C ILE A 30 -4.43 -15.14 -18.72
N ASN A 31 -3.52 -14.18 -18.60
CA ASN A 31 -2.18 -14.26 -19.18
C ASN A 31 -1.07 -14.41 -18.15
N SER A 32 -1.39 -14.39 -16.83
CA SER A 32 -0.39 -14.50 -15.79
C SER A 32 -0.75 -15.48 -14.67
N VAL A 33 0.28 -16.06 -14.08
CA VAL A 33 0.16 -16.91 -12.88
C VAL A 33 0.96 -16.25 -11.77
N PRO A 34 0.31 -15.55 -10.83
CA PRO A 34 1.01 -14.89 -9.75
C PRO A 34 1.60 -15.91 -8.76
N ASN A 35 2.73 -15.56 -8.17
CA ASN A 35 3.35 -16.35 -7.10
C ASN A 35 2.84 -15.99 -5.71
N TYR A 36 1.99 -14.95 -5.59
CA TYR A 36 1.42 -14.44 -4.34
C TYR A 36 2.47 -14.10 -3.27
N TRP A 37 3.67 -13.67 -3.68
CA TRP A 37 4.78 -13.39 -2.78
C TRP A 37 4.34 -12.50 -1.60
N LEU A 38 3.69 -11.40 -1.89
CA LEU A 38 3.11 -10.49 -0.90
C LEU A 38 1.65 -10.20 -1.23
N SER A 39 0.82 -10.12 -0.19
CA SER A 39 -0.50 -9.55 -0.26
C SER A 39 -0.38 -8.04 -0.04
N CYS A 40 -0.77 -7.26 -1.04
CA CYS A 40 -0.73 -5.79 -0.97
C CYS A 40 -2.13 -5.24 -1.18
N LEU A 41 -2.38 -4.07 -0.63
CA LEU A 41 -3.60 -3.31 -0.92
C LEU A 41 -3.28 -1.84 -1.19
N THR A 42 -4.18 -1.18 -1.89
CA THR A 42 -4.26 0.28 -1.98
C THR A 42 -5.61 0.74 -1.43
N ILE A 43 -5.59 1.82 -0.66
CA ILE A 43 -6.81 2.48 -0.18
C ILE A 43 -7.36 3.32 -1.32
N ASN A 44 -8.68 3.25 -1.59
CA ASN A 44 -9.28 4.08 -2.61
C ASN A 44 -9.23 5.57 -2.21
N PRO A 45 -9.09 6.50 -3.16
CA PRO A 45 -8.88 7.92 -2.85
C PRO A 45 -9.93 8.53 -1.91
N GLU A 46 -11.19 8.14 -2.05
CA GLU A 46 -12.31 8.64 -1.22
C GLU A 46 -12.23 8.19 0.24
N ALA A 47 -11.55 7.07 0.52
CA ALA A 47 -11.33 6.54 1.86
C ALA A 47 -9.97 6.95 2.47
N MET A 48 -9.20 7.77 1.76
CA MET A 48 -7.96 8.33 2.29
C MET A 48 -8.23 9.55 3.17
N THR A 49 -7.64 9.58 4.37
CA THR A 49 -7.50 10.84 5.09
C THR A 49 -6.32 11.65 4.57
N LYS A 50 -6.27 12.93 4.90
CA LYS A 50 -5.16 13.79 4.51
C LYS A 50 -3.86 13.36 5.18
N GLN A 51 -2.82 13.22 4.39
CA GLN A 51 -1.47 12.92 4.87
C GLN A 51 -0.45 13.88 4.25
N VAL A 52 0.61 14.15 4.99
CA VAL A 52 1.78 14.90 4.51
C VAL A 52 3.00 13.97 4.64
N ARG A 53 3.61 13.67 3.52
CA ARG A 53 4.82 12.85 3.47
C ARG A 53 6.06 13.70 3.32
N SER A 54 7.09 13.33 4.05
CA SER A 54 8.48 13.77 3.87
C SER A 54 9.36 12.58 3.45
N ASP A 55 10.66 12.78 3.42
CA ASP A 55 11.59 11.68 3.15
C ASP A 55 11.57 10.61 4.24
N ASN A 56 11.32 11.01 5.49
CA ASN A 56 11.44 10.14 6.67
C ASN A 56 10.11 9.91 7.39
N ASP A 57 9.17 10.85 7.28
CA ASP A 57 7.98 10.88 8.13
C ASP A 57 6.70 10.97 7.29
N VAL A 58 5.62 10.47 7.88
CA VAL A 58 4.25 10.64 7.38
C VAL A 58 3.41 11.19 8.52
N LEU A 59 2.86 12.38 8.32
CA LEU A 59 1.92 12.98 9.24
C LEU A 59 0.50 12.81 8.70
N TYR A 60 -0.42 12.37 9.53
CA TYR A 60 -1.83 12.23 9.19
C TYR A 60 -2.72 12.61 10.39
N ILE A 61 -3.98 12.89 10.10
CA ILE A 61 -4.99 13.14 11.13
C ILE A 61 -6.07 12.07 10.93
N SER A 62 -6.33 11.28 11.97
CA SER A 62 -7.39 10.26 11.92
C SER A 62 -8.75 10.91 11.68
N GLU A 63 -9.51 10.36 10.75
CA GLU A 63 -10.82 10.81 10.33
C GLU A 63 -11.76 9.60 10.23
N LYS A 64 -12.93 9.70 10.86
CA LYS A 64 -13.89 8.59 10.87
C LYS A 64 -14.26 8.16 9.44
N GLY A 65 -14.19 6.86 9.17
CA GLY A 65 -14.48 6.26 7.87
C GLY A 65 -13.36 6.38 6.83
N LYS A 66 -12.21 6.97 7.23
CA LYS A 66 -11.04 7.11 6.38
C LYS A 66 -9.77 6.72 7.12
N THR A 67 -8.75 6.35 6.37
CA THR A 67 -7.47 5.96 6.95
C THR A 67 -6.30 6.27 6.00
N THR A 68 -5.09 5.93 6.40
CA THR A 68 -3.87 5.97 5.59
C THR A 68 -3.08 4.68 5.73
N PRO A 69 -2.17 4.36 4.78
CA PRO A 69 -1.25 3.24 4.96
C PRO A 69 -0.46 3.32 6.28
N SER A 70 -0.05 4.53 6.69
CA SER A 70 0.70 4.71 7.94
C SER A 70 -0.15 4.38 9.17
N GLU A 71 -1.40 4.84 9.24
CA GLU A 71 -2.30 4.52 10.34
C GLU A 71 -2.54 3.01 10.47
N ILE A 72 -2.76 2.32 9.36
CA ILE A 72 -2.90 0.86 9.35
C ILE A 72 -1.61 0.19 9.85
N LEU A 73 -0.43 0.63 9.37
CA LEU A 73 0.85 0.07 9.80
C LEU A 73 1.13 0.30 11.29
N ASP A 74 0.82 1.49 11.80
CA ASP A 74 0.95 1.83 13.23
C ASP A 74 0.03 0.94 14.09
N THR A 75 -1.22 0.75 13.62
CA THR A 75 -2.19 -0.10 14.32
C THR A 75 -1.77 -1.57 14.29
N LEU A 76 -1.27 -2.09 13.16
CA LEU A 76 -0.71 -3.45 13.08
C LEU A 76 0.48 -3.64 14.03
N THR A 77 1.35 -2.64 14.11
CA THR A 77 2.49 -2.66 15.04
C THR A 77 2.04 -2.79 16.50
N SER A 78 0.91 -2.18 16.87
CA SER A 78 0.37 -2.27 18.23
C SER A 78 -0.03 -3.69 18.66
N ILE A 79 -0.29 -4.58 17.71
CA ILE A 79 -0.58 -6.01 17.95
C ILE A 79 0.61 -6.91 17.60
N ASN A 80 1.81 -6.35 17.45
CA ASN A 80 3.02 -7.06 17.06
C ASN A 80 2.93 -7.76 15.68
N ALA A 81 2.14 -7.19 14.76
CA ALA A 81 2.06 -7.63 13.36
C ALA A 81 2.84 -6.66 12.47
N GLU A 82 3.69 -7.18 11.59
CA GLU A 82 4.53 -6.37 10.73
C GLU A 82 3.96 -6.27 9.31
N GLY A 83 3.36 -5.13 8.98
CA GLY A 83 3.14 -4.70 7.60
C GLY A 83 4.31 -3.84 7.11
N ARG A 84 4.33 -3.53 5.81
CA ARG A 84 5.35 -2.68 5.19
C ARG A 84 4.72 -1.67 4.25
N PRO A 85 5.26 -0.45 4.12
CA PRO A 85 4.86 0.43 3.02
C PRO A 85 5.21 -0.23 1.69
N ILE A 86 4.48 0.12 0.63
CA ILE A 86 4.89 -0.20 -0.74
C ILE A 86 6.25 0.45 -1.01
N TRP A 87 7.05 -0.15 -1.89
CA TRP A 87 8.38 0.36 -2.24
C TRP A 87 8.33 1.79 -2.74
N LYS A 88 9.15 2.64 -2.12
CA LYS A 88 9.33 4.02 -2.56
C LYS A 88 9.88 4.05 -3.98
N PRO A 89 9.19 4.65 -4.95
CA PRO A 89 9.65 4.74 -6.34
C PRO A 89 11.04 5.35 -6.46
N MET A 90 11.82 4.91 -7.44
CA MET A 90 13.19 5.35 -7.63
C MET A 90 13.31 6.88 -7.76
N HIS A 91 12.40 7.50 -8.51
CA HIS A 91 12.39 8.95 -8.69
C HIS A 91 12.02 9.74 -7.43
N LEU A 92 11.50 9.09 -6.39
CA LEU A 92 11.28 9.69 -5.06
C LEU A 92 12.46 9.46 -4.10
N GLN A 93 13.43 8.64 -4.46
CA GLN A 93 14.60 8.42 -3.64
C GLN A 93 15.47 9.69 -3.57
N PRO A 94 15.98 10.09 -2.40
CA PRO A 94 16.77 11.32 -2.25
C PRO A 94 17.95 11.43 -3.22
N ILE A 95 18.60 10.30 -3.52
CA ILE A 95 19.76 10.23 -4.43
C ILE A 95 19.41 10.63 -5.88
N PHE A 96 18.16 10.44 -6.30
CA PHE A 96 17.70 10.76 -7.66
C PHE A 96 16.93 12.08 -7.76
N ARG A 97 16.84 12.85 -6.66
CA ARG A 97 16.04 14.06 -6.57
C ARG A 97 16.37 15.11 -7.63
N MET A 98 17.64 15.18 -8.03
CA MET A 98 18.14 16.12 -9.03
C MET A 98 18.05 15.59 -10.47
N ASN A 99 17.64 14.35 -10.66
CA ASN A 99 17.50 13.78 -12.00
C ASN A 99 16.21 14.28 -12.66
N PRO A 100 16.17 14.41 -14.01
CA PRO A 100 14.94 14.73 -14.68
C PRO A 100 13.93 13.58 -14.59
N PHE A 101 12.65 13.92 -14.58
CA PHE A 101 11.56 12.95 -14.65
C PHE A 101 10.82 13.12 -15.98
N VAL A 102 10.78 12.08 -16.79
CA VAL A 102 10.17 12.09 -18.13
C VAL A 102 8.89 11.27 -18.10
N THR A 103 7.80 11.86 -18.58
CA THR A 103 6.50 11.20 -18.73
C THR A 103 6.38 10.51 -20.09
N ALA A 104 5.36 9.65 -20.26
CA ALA A 104 5.11 8.91 -21.50
C ALA A 104 4.90 9.82 -22.74
N ASN A 105 4.44 11.05 -22.55
CA ASN A 105 4.25 12.04 -23.63
C ASN A 105 5.50 12.89 -23.90
N GLY A 106 6.65 12.56 -23.28
CA GLY A 106 7.90 13.28 -23.44
C GLY A 106 8.03 14.56 -22.61
N ASN A 107 6.94 15.02 -21.98
CA ASN A 107 6.98 16.16 -21.06
C ASN A 107 7.38 15.66 -19.66
N GLY A 108 8.14 16.45 -18.96
CA GLY A 108 8.61 16.08 -17.63
C GLY A 108 9.05 17.32 -16.86
N ARG A 109 9.40 17.11 -15.60
CA ARG A 109 9.98 18.15 -14.75
C ARG A 109 11.50 18.01 -14.73
N ALA A 110 12.19 19.13 -14.52
CA ALA A 110 13.65 19.15 -14.45
C ALA A 110 14.20 18.36 -13.24
N GLN A 111 13.39 18.19 -12.18
CA GLN A 111 13.76 17.49 -10.95
C GLN A 111 12.62 16.59 -10.48
N THR A 112 12.96 15.49 -9.82
CA THR A 112 12.01 14.46 -9.38
C THR A 112 11.33 14.75 -8.02
N ASN A 113 11.35 15.99 -7.53
CA ASN A 113 10.77 16.30 -6.21
C ASN A 113 9.23 16.24 -6.24
N ALA A 114 8.68 15.04 -6.24
CA ALA A 114 7.25 14.77 -6.31
C ALA A 114 6.47 15.21 -5.06
N TYR A 115 7.15 15.52 -3.96
CA TYR A 115 6.48 16.02 -2.76
C TYR A 115 6.04 17.48 -2.86
N ILE A 116 6.55 18.21 -3.84
CA ILE A 116 6.32 19.65 -3.99
C ILE A 116 5.31 19.99 -5.10
N VAL A 117 5.06 19.07 -6.03
CA VAL A 117 4.29 19.37 -7.24
C VAL A 117 3.13 18.40 -7.40
N GLU A 118 1.92 18.87 -7.13
CA GLU A 118 0.68 18.14 -7.39
C GLU A 118 0.43 17.85 -8.89
N GLU A 119 1.12 18.56 -9.77
CA GLU A 119 0.87 18.60 -11.22
C GLU A 119 1.30 17.32 -11.97
N TYR A 120 2.13 16.47 -11.34
CA TYR A 120 2.67 15.26 -11.97
C TYR A 120 2.53 14.04 -11.05
N SER A 121 1.29 13.64 -10.76
CA SER A 121 1.08 12.33 -10.14
C SER A 121 1.32 11.23 -11.18
N ASP A 122 2.26 10.37 -10.93
CA ASP A 122 2.47 9.15 -11.68
C ASP A 122 1.90 7.94 -10.94
N VAL A 123 1.65 6.84 -11.65
CA VAL A 123 1.06 5.61 -11.09
C VAL A 123 1.88 5.05 -9.93
N ALA A 124 3.21 5.10 -10.02
CA ALA A 124 4.07 4.55 -8.98
C ALA A 124 4.01 5.38 -7.68
N THR A 125 3.97 6.70 -7.80
CA THR A 125 3.78 7.61 -6.67
C THR A 125 2.40 7.44 -6.04
N ASP A 126 1.35 7.30 -6.85
CA ASP A 126 -0.01 7.09 -6.38
C ASP A 126 -0.11 5.78 -5.58
N ILE A 127 0.39 4.66 -6.13
CA ILE A 127 0.42 3.38 -5.43
C ILE A 127 1.22 3.47 -4.13
N PHE A 128 2.38 4.13 -4.14
CA PHE A 128 3.20 4.32 -2.95
C PHE A 128 2.48 5.12 -1.86
N ASN A 129 1.73 6.14 -2.24
CA ASN A 129 1.02 7.00 -1.29
C ASN A 129 -0.18 6.32 -0.65
N ARG A 130 -0.84 5.42 -1.35
CA ARG A 130 -2.09 4.77 -0.91
C ARG A 130 -1.93 3.30 -0.56
N GLY A 131 -0.76 2.72 -0.78
CA GLY A 131 -0.54 1.28 -0.69
C GLY A 131 0.29 0.84 0.50
N LEU A 132 0.06 -0.41 0.91
CA LEU A 132 0.87 -1.12 1.89
C LEU A 132 0.90 -2.62 1.59
N CYS A 133 1.94 -3.28 2.11
CA CYS A 133 2.08 -4.73 2.11
C CYS A 133 1.61 -5.29 3.45
N LEU A 134 0.74 -6.28 3.39
CA LEU A 134 0.21 -6.97 4.56
C LEU A 134 1.15 -8.09 5.03
N PRO A 135 1.11 -8.47 6.32
CA PRO A 135 1.79 -9.66 6.80
C PRO A 135 1.45 -10.88 5.95
N SER A 136 2.44 -11.55 5.41
CA SER A 136 2.24 -12.63 4.42
C SER A 136 3.15 -13.82 4.68
N ASP A 137 3.56 -14.08 5.94
CA ASP A 137 4.35 -15.26 6.29
C ASP A 137 3.49 -16.52 6.21
N ILE A 138 4.03 -17.58 5.61
CA ILE A 138 3.36 -18.89 5.52
C ILE A 138 3.20 -19.60 6.87
N LYS A 139 3.91 -19.14 7.91
CA LYS A 139 3.79 -19.64 9.27
C LYS A 139 2.66 -18.97 10.05
N MET A 140 2.10 -17.89 9.53
CA MET A 140 0.97 -17.18 10.16
C MET A 140 -0.24 -18.10 10.24
N THR A 141 -0.82 -18.22 11.42
CA THR A 141 -2.04 -19.01 11.62
C THR A 141 -3.27 -18.29 11.05
N ILE A 142 -4.37 -19.01 10.90
CA ILE A 142 -5.64 -18.42 10.45
C ILE A 142 -6.13 -17.38 11.46
N GLU A 143 -6.05 -17.69 12.73
CA GLU A 143 -6.49 -16.83 13.84
C GLU A 143 -5.66 -15.52 13.89
N GLU A 144 -4.35 -15.61 13.68
CA GLU A 144 -3.49 -14.42 13.56
C GLU A 144 -3.89 -13.55 12.37
N GLN A 145 -4.17 -14.18 11.23
CA GLN A 145 -4.60 -13.44 10.04
C GLN A 145 -5.99 -12.80 10.21
N GLU A 146 -6.94 -13.49 10.85
CA GLU A 146 -8.26 -12.94 11.17
C GLU A 146 -8.15 -11.72 12.09
N LYS A 147 -7.29 -11.78 13.10
CA LYS A 147 -7.00 -10.64 13.97
C LYS A 147 -6.41 -9.46 13.21
N ILE A 148 -5.52 -9.71 12.26
CA ILE A 148 -4.97 -8.66 11.38
C ILE A 148 -6.09 -8.03 10.54
N ILE A 149 -6.98 -8.84 9.97
CA ILE A 149 -8.15 -8.36 9.21
C ILE A 149 -9.05 -7.47 10.07
N GLU A 150 -9.38 -7.90 11.30
CA GLU A 150 -10.17 -7.11 12.24
C GLU A 150 -9.54 -5.75 12.55
N VAL A 151 -8.24 -5.74 12.80
CA VAL A 151 -7.47 -4.52 13.08
C VAL A 151 -7.49 -3.58 11.88
N ILE A 152 -7.27 -4.08 10.66
CA ILE A 152 -7.37 -3.26 9.45
C ILE A 152 -8.78 -2.67 9.31
N ARG A 153 -9.82 -3.48 9.51
CA ARG A 153 -11.22 -3.02 9.46
C ARG A 153 -11.50 -1.90 10.46
N SER A 154 -10.91 -1.96 11.65
CA SER A 154 -11.09 -0.93 12.67
C SER A 154 -10.55 0.44 12.26
N CYS A 155 -9.57 0.51 11.36
CA CYS A 155 -9.04 1.76 10.83
C CYS A 155 -10.01 2.50 9.87
N PHE A 156 -11.10 1.85 9.45
CA PHE A 156 -12.14 2.43 8.58
C PHE A 156 -13.44 2.76 9.32
N ASN A 157 -13.47 2.70 10.66
CA ASN A 157 -14.69 2.94 11.47
C ASN A 157 -14.76 4.35 12.08
#